data_120a840f195307e376f7a5e081d30a32
#
_entry.id   120a840f195307e376f7a5e081d30a32
#
_cell.length_a   1.000
_cell.length_b   1.000
_cell.length_c   1.000
_cell.angle_alpha   90.00
_cell.angle_beta   90.00
_cell.angle_gamma   90.00
#
_symmetry.space_group_name_H-M   'P 1'
#
loop_
_entity.id
_entity.type
_entity.pdbx_description
1 polymer ?
#
loop_
_entity_poly.entity_id
_entity_poly.type
_entity_poly.pdbx_seq_one_letter_code
_entity_poly.pdbx_strand_id
1 'polypeptide(L)'
;MEVTRKFVRIFILIFGTLVLVSYVYGLSHASDTEALWGGIPWSQAQMIVPFMFLAAFGFLTYWWTVLYQNDVSMMDALRWPWGESDGGGGARLLLAFALLVIPSALWLEATIYHLDNDYSWTPILVVGVLLLACVGNIMMGLLAYSAYVDEVPGGKRMLLGSILLGIQCILFDGIYWNLKFPW
;
A
#
# COMPACT_ATOMS: atom_id res chain seq x y z
N MET A 1 9.56 22.37 -4.93
CA MET A 1 9.11 21.72 -6.20
C MET A 1 7.64 21.42 -6.04
N GLU A 2 6.79 21.99 -6.87
CA GLU A 2 5.35 21.77 -6.79
C GLU A 2 5.02 20.39 -7.35
N VAL A 3 4.36 19.56 -6.57
CA VAL A 3 3.98 18.20 -6.97
C VAL A 3 2.68 18.27 -7.78
N THR A 4 2.78 18.16 -9.08
CA THR A 4 1.62 18.23 -9.97
C THR A 4 0.85 16.91 -10.01
N ARG A 5 -0.46 16.98 -10.24
CA ARG A 5 -1.33 15.80 -10.43
C ARG A 5 -0.82 14.88 -11.55
N LYS A 6 -0.28 15.45 -12.64
CA LYS A 6 0.31 14.68 -13.74
C LYS A 6 1.49 13.85 -13.25
N PHE A 7 2.34 14.43 -12.41
CA PHE A 7 3.50 13.73 -11.84
C PHE A 7 3.05 12.54 -10.97
N VAL A 8 2.06 12.75 -10.08
CA VAL A 8 1.52 11.69 -9.22
C VAL A 8 0.90 10.56 -10.05
N ARG A 9 0.17 10.90 -11.15
CA ARG A 9 -0.38 9.89 -12.08
C ARG A 9 0.71 9.03 -12.71
N ILE A 10 1.76 9.66 -13.24
CA ILE A 10 2.87 8.95 -13.88
C ILE A 10 3.60 8.09 -12.84
N PHE A 11 3.86 8.62 -11.65
CA PHE A 11 4.47 7.90 -10.56
C PHE A 11 3.71 6.61 -10.22
N ILE A 12 2.39 6.70 -10.00
CA ILE A 12 1.56 5.53 -9.68
C ILE A 12 1.44 4.56 -10.86
N LEU A 13 1.38 5.03 -12.09
CA LEU A 13 1.37 4.13 -13.25
C LEU A 13 2.66 3.32 -13.33
N ILE A 14 3.82 3.93 -13.07
CA ILE A 14 5.10 3.22 -13.09
C ILE A 14 5.21 2.27 -11.88
N PHE A 15 5.12 2.79 -10.67
CA PHE A 15 5.38 1.99 -9.47
C PHE A 15 4.24 1.02 -9.14
N GLY A 16 2.98 1.36 -9.43
CA GLY A 16 1.86 0.43 -9.32
C GLY A 16 1.97 -0.74 -10.32
N THR A 17 2.46 -0.49 -11.53
CA THR A 17 2.77 -1.56 -12.49
C THR A 17 3.94 -2.40 -11.99
N LEU A 18 4.98 -1.79 -11.40
CA LEU A 18 6.11 -2.54 -10.83
C LEU A 18 5.68 -3.46 -9.69
N VAL A 19 4.67 -3.09 -8.89
CA VAL A 19 4.09 -4.01 -7.88
C VAL A 19 3.55 -5.27 -8.57
N LEU A 20 2.75 -5.13 -9.62
CA LEU A 20 2.20 -6.29 -10.35
C LEU A 20 3.30 -7.14 -11.00
N VAL A 21 4.28 -6.47 -11.63
CA VAL A 21 5.42 -7.16 -12.25
C VAL A 21 6.25 -7.91 -11.22
N SER A 22 6.51 -7.32 -10.05
CA SER A 22 7.28 -7.98 -8.97
C SER A 22 6.59 -9.24 -8.47
N TYR A 23 5.26 -9.23 -8.34
CA TYR A 23 4.51 -10.43 -7.94
C TYR A 23 4.58 -11.53 -9.00
N VAL A 24 4.38 -11.18 -10.28
CA VAL A 24 4.50 -12.16 -11.38
C VAL A 24 5.92 -12.73 -11.43
N TYR A 25 6.92 -11.86 -11.34
CA TYR A 25 8.33 -12.27 -11.36
C TYR A 25 8.67 -13.14 -10.15
N GLY A 26 8.39 -12.69 -8.93
CA GLY A 26 8.68 -13.42 -7.70
C GLY A 26 8.04 -14.81 -7.68
N LEU A 27 6.74 -14.90 -7.99
CA LEU A 27 6.03 -16.17 -8.04
C LEU A 27 6.53 -17.11 -9.14
N SER A 28 7.12 -16.58 -10.22
CA SER A 28 7.64 -17.39 -11.34
C SER A 28 8.97 -18.06 -11.04
N HIS A 29 9.77 -17.53 -10.11
CA HIS A 29 11.10 -18.06 -9.80
C HIS A 29 11.29 -18.51 -8.35
N ALA A 30 10.31 -18.26 -7.47
CA ALA A 30 10.37 -18.77 -6.10
C ALA A 30 10.51 -20.30 -6.11
N SER A 31 11.48 -20.80 -5.37
CA SER A 31 11.73 -22.24 -5.24
C SER A 31 10.60 -22.96 -4.52
N ASP A 32 9.96 -22.28 -3.57
CA ASP A 32 8.80 -22.77 -2.79
C ASP A 32 7.81 -21.64 -2.57
N THR A 33 6.70 -21.67 -3.31
CA THR A 33 5.62 -20.67 -3.17
C THR A 33 4.79 -20.86 -1.90
N GLU A 34 4.78 -22.05 -1.29
CA GLU A 34 4.08 -22.29 -0.02
C GLU A 34 4.84 -21.65 1.14
N ALA A 35 6.17 -21.66 1.10
CA ALA A 35 7.01 -21.00 2.10
C ALA A 35 6.76 -19.47 2.17
N LEU A 36 6.31 -18.83 1.10
CA LEU A 36 5.95 -17.42 1.08
C LEU A 36 4.75 -17.09 2.01
N TRP A 37 3.92 -18.08 2.33
CA TRP A 37 2.84 -17.92 3.31
C TRP A 37 3.33 -18.04 4.75
N GLY A 38 4.61 -18.39 4.95
CA GLY A 38 5.19 -18.63 6.26
C GLY A 38 4.48 -19.74 7.01
N GLY A 39 4.15 -19.53 8.27
CA GLY A 39 3.40 -20.49 9.09
C GLY A 39 1.86 -20.44 8.92
N ILE A 40 1.33 -19.75 7.90
CA ILE A 40 -0.11 -19.67 7.65
C ILE A 40 -0.57 -20.95 6.93
N PRO A 41 -1.48 -21.76 7.52
CA PRO A 41 -2.00 -22.96 6.87
C PRO A 41 -2.76 -22.60 5.57
N TRP A 42 -2.67 -23.47 4.56
CA TRP A 42 -3.28 -23.26 3.25
C TRP A 42 -4.79 -22.94 3.33
N SER A 43 -5.52 -23.59 4.25
CA SER A 43 -6.95 -23.29 4.48
C SER A 43 -7.21 -21.84 4.90
N GLN A 44 -6.29 -21.24 5.64
CA GLN A 44 -6.38 -19.83 6.04
C GLN A 44 -5.89 -18.91 4.91
N ALA A 45 -4.83 -19.29 4.20
CA ALA A 45 -4.35 -18.57 3.03
C ALA A 45 -5.47 -18.39 1.98
N GLN A 46 -6.24 -19.42 1.69
CA GLN A 46 -7.40 -19.35 0.81
C GLN A 46 -8.47 -18.34 1.28
N MET A 47 -8.62 -18.13 2.59
CA MET A 47 -9.53 -17.12 3.13
C MET A 47 -8.96 -15.70 3.03
N ILE A 48 -7.64 -15.55 3.01
CA ILE A 48 -6.96 -14.25 2.89
C ILE A 48 -6.96 -13.76 1.44
N VAL A 49 -6.82 -14.63 0.45
CA VAL A 49 -6.75 -14.27 -0.98
C VAL A 49 -7.87 -13.31 -1.44
N PRO A 50 -9.15 -13.49 -1.08
CA PRO A 50 -10.21 -12.53 -1.41
C PRO A 50 -9.94 -11.11 -0.90
N PHE A 51 -9.30 -10.97 0.25
CA PHE A 51 -8.94 -9.65 0.81
C PHE A 51 -7.81 -8.98 0.03
N MET A 52 -6.93 -9.74 -0.62
CA MET A 52 -5.93 -9.18 -1.53
C MET A 52 -6.60 -8.47 -2.73
N PHE A 53 -7.66 -9.08 -3.29
CA PHE A 53 -8.45 -8.45 -4.36
C PHE A 53 -9.25 -7.25 -3.86
N LEU A 54 -9.82 -7.33 -2.65
CA LEU A 54 -10.49 -6.19 -2.01
C LEU A 54 -9.52 -5.03 -1.77
N ALA A 55 -8.29 -5.31 -1.37
CA ALA A 55 -7.24 -4.31 -1.21
C ALA A 55 -6.89 -3.63 -2.54
N ALA A 56 -6.71 -4.41 -3.61
CA ALA A 56 -6.48 -3.87 -4.94
C ALA A 56 -7.65 -2.98 -5.40
N PHE A 57 -8.89 -3.43 -5.20
CA PHE A 57 -10.08 -2.64 -5.48
C PHE A 57 -10.13 -1.35 -4.65
N GLY A 58 -9.80 -1.44 -3.36
CA GLY A 58 -9.72 -0.30 -2.44
C GLY A 58 -8.68 0.73 -2.90
N PHE A 59 -7.47 0.27 -3.26
CA PHE A 59 -6.43 1.14 -3.82
C PHE A 59 -6.86 1.81 -5.12
N LEU A 60 -7.42 1.07 -6.07
CA LEU A 60 -7.90 1.62 -7.34
C LEU A 60 -9.04 2.63 -7.14
N THR A 61 -9.95 2.37 -6.19
CA THR A 61 -11.03 3.30 -5.82
C THR A 61 -10.47 4.62 -5.27
N TYR A 62 -9.50 4.53 -4.37
CA TYR A 62 -8.81 5.69 -3.81
C TYR A 62 -8.10 6.49 -4.91
N TRP A 63 -7.22 5.82 -5.65
CA TRP A 63 -6.41 6.38 -6.71
C TRP A 63 -7.25 7.06 -7.81
N TRP A 64 -8.30 6.35 -8.27
CA TRP A 64 -9.22 6.90 -9.28
C TRP A 64 -9.93 8.15 -8.77
N THR A 65 -10.42 8.10 -7.53
CA THR A 65 -11.16 9.23 -6.94
C THR A 65 -10.28 10.48 -6.84
N VAL A 66 -9.08 10.37 -6.29
CA VAL A 66 -8.22 11.52 -6.05
C VAL A 66 -7.59 12.08 -7.33
N LEU A 67 -7.31 11.22 -8.34
CA LEU A 67 -6.55 11.65 -9.52
C LEU A 67 -7.38 11.86 -10.78
N TYR A 68 -8.60 11.31 -10.86
CA TYR A 68 -9.39 11.34 -12.10
C TYR A 68 -10.81 11.87 -11.95
N GLN A 69 -11.46 11.73 -10.79
CA GLN A 69 -12.86 12.12 -10.65
C GLN A 69 -13.08 13.60 -10.34
N ASN A 70 -12.11 14.29 -9.77
CA ASN A 70 -12.29 15.63 -9.23
C ASN A 70 -11.31 16.66 -9.82
N ASP A 71 -11.61 17.93 -9.57
CA ASP A 71 -10.76 19.05 -9.94
C ASP A 71 -9.38 18.98 -9.25
N VAL A 72 -8.41 19.72 -9.81
CA VAL A 72 -7.04 19.80 -9.24
C VAL A 72 -7.05 20.28 -7.79
N SER A 73 -8.00 21.17 -7.44
CA SER A 73 -8.17 21.72 -6.11
C SER A 73 -8.39 20.68 -5.00
N MET A 74 -8.94 19.50 -5.34
CA MET A 74 -9.12 18.42 -4.35
C MET A 74 -7.78 17.87 -3.86
N MET A 75 -6.84 17.62 -4.76
CA MET A 75 -5.53 17.10 -4.38
C MET A 75 -4.75 18.10 -3.51
N ASP A 76 -4.84 19.37 -3.85
CA ASP A 76 -4.15 20.44 -3.13
C ASP A 76 -4.75 20.69 -1.74
N ALA A 77 -6.06 20.42 -1.58
CA ALA A 77 -6.77 20.52 -0.31
C ALA A 77 -6.46 19.41 0.70
N LEU A 78 -5.82 18.31 0.28
CA LEU A 78 -5.49 17.20 1.19
C LEU A 78 -4.54 17.67 2.29
N ARG A 79 -4.93 17.45 3.54
CA ARG A 79 -4.20 17.85 4.74
C ARG A 79 -4.12 16.71 5.75
N TRP A 80 -3.22 16.83 6.70
CA TRP A 80 -3.24 15.97 7.88
C TRP A 80 -4.40 16.35 8.81
N PRO A 81 -4.97 15.43 9.59
CA PRO A 81 -6.08 15.72 10.51
C PRO A 81 -5.79 16.84 11.54
N TRP A 82 -4.52 17.03 11.85
CA TRP A 82 -4.04 18.03 12.82
C TRP A 82 -3.45 19.29 12.20
N GLY A 83 -3.49 19.44 10.89
CA GLY A 83 -2.93 20.56 10.14
C GLY A 83 -4.00 21.32 9.35
N GLU A 84 -3.65 22.49 8.88
CA GLU A 84 -4.46 23.28 7.96
C GLU A 84 -4.15 22.95 6.50
N SER A 85 -5.05 23.36 5.59
CA SER A 85 -4.79 23.25 4.15
C SER A 85 -3.82 24.35 3.71
N ASP A 86 -2.65 23.96 3.25
CA ASP A 86 -1.55 24.85 2.85
C ASP A 86 -1.16 24.69 1.36
N GLY A 87 -2.01 23.99 0.58
CA GLY A 87 -1.72 23.65 -0.81
C GLY A 87 -0.69 22.52 -1.00
N GLY A 88 -0.16 21.94 0.08
CA GLY A 88 0.85 20.87 0.05
C GLY A 88 0.29 19.46 -0.12
N GLY A 89 -1.00 19.32 -0.42
CA GLY A 89 -1.69 18.03 -0.50
C GLY A 89 -1.08 17.07 -1.51
N GLY A 90 -0.63 17.56 -2.66
CA GLY A 90 0.05 16.74 -3.67
C GLY A 90 1.32 16.07 -3.18
N ALA A 91 2.14 16.78 -2.38
CA ALA A 91 3.37 16.22 -1.81
C ALA A 91 3.05 15.15 -0.74
N ARG A 92 2.03 15.39 0.10
CA ARG A 92 1.55 14.42 1.10
C ARG A 92 1.05 13.14 0.45
N LEU A 93 0.25 13.29 -0.60
CA LEU A 93 -0.29 12.18 -1.37
C LEU A 93 0.83 11.37 -2.05
N LEU A 94 1.78 12.05 -2.68
CA LEU A 94 2.94 11.39 -3.30
C LEU A 94 3.75 10.60 -2.27
N LEU A 95 4.00 11.18 -1.09
CA LEU A 95 4.72 10.49 -0.02
C LEU A 95 3.96 9.25 0.47
N ALA A 96 2.65 9.36 0.70
CA ALA A 96 1.83 8.22 1.10
C ALA A 96 1.84 7.11 0.05
N PHE A 97 1.70 7.45 -1.23
CA PHE A 97 1.80 6.49 -2.32
C PHE A 97 3.19 5.88 -2.45
N ALA A 98 4.26 6.67 -2.32
CA ALA A 98 5.63 6.17 -2.41
C ALA A 98 5.92 5.14 -1.30
N LEU A 99 5.52 5.46 -0.07
CA LEU A 99 5.66 4.56 1.08
C LEU A 99 4.79 3.31 0.98
N LEU A 100 3.73 3.32 0.17
CA LEU A 100 2.94 2.14 -0.10
C LEU A 100 3.54 1.31 -1.24
N VAL A 101 3.64 1.89 -2.46
CA VAL A 101 3.88 1.09 -3.67
C VAL A 101 5.33 0.66 -3.84
N ILE A 102 6.32 1.46 -3.38
CA ILE A 102 7.73 1.07 -3.50
C ILE A 102 8.04 -0.14 -2.61
N PRO A 103 7.72 -0.11 -1.30
CA PRO A 103 7.88 -1.29 -0.47
C PRO A 103 7.06 -2.49 -0.94
N SER A 104 5.81 -2.29 -1.39
CA SER A 104 4.99 -3.38 -1.91
C SER A 104 5.62 -4.07 -3.14
N ALA A 105 6.34 -3.33 -3.98
CA ALA A 105 7.08 -3.90 -5.10
C ALA A 105 8.34 -4.67 -4.67
N LEU A 106 8.88 -4.41 -3.48
CA LEU A 106 10.09 -5.04 -2.96
C LEU A 106 9.80 -6.22 -2.02
N TRP A 107 8.60 -6.28 -1.45
CA TRP A 107 8.30 -7.22 -0.37
C TRP A 107 8.49 -8.68 -0.76
N LEU A 108 7.97 -9.10 -1.92
CA LEU A 108 8.05 -10.51 -2.33
C LEU A 108 9.50 -10.95 -2.56
N GLU A 109 10.29 -10.11 -3.23
CA GLU A 109 11.72 -10.36 -3.46
C GLU A 109 12.52 -10.36 -2.14
N ALA A 110 12.20 -9.46 -1.22
CA ALA A 110 12.83 -9.45 0.11
C ALA A 110 12.53 -10.74 0.88
N THR A 111 11.30 -11.26 0.75
CA THR A 111 10.90 -12.53 1.39
C THR A 111 11.59 -13.72 0.75
N ILE A 112 11.62 -13.81 -0.58
CA ILE A 112 12.35 -14.86 -1.31
C ILE A 112 13.83 -14.82 -0.93
N TYR A 113 14.45 -13.64 -0.93
CA TYR A 113 15.83 -13.48 -0.55
C TYR A 113 16.10 -13.96 0.89
N HIS A 114 15.18 -13.70 1.83
CA HIS A 114 15.29 -14.22 3.19
C HIS A 114 15.21 -15.75 3.21
N LEU A 115 14.24 -16.35 2.53
CA LEU A 115 14.06 -17.80 2.49
C LEU A 115 15.27 -18.54 1.86
N ASP A 116 15.89 -17.94 0.85
CA ASP A 116 17.03 -18.54 0.16
C ASP A 116 18.35 -18.42 0.93
N ASN A 117 18.51 -17.39 1.78
CA ASN A 117 19.81 -17.08 2.42
C ASN A 117 19.82 -17.17 3.93
N ASP A 118 18.69 -16.96 4.60
CA ASP A 118 18.51 -17.00 6.08
C ASP A 118 19.60 -16.25 6.88
N TYR A 119 19.99 -15.05 6.42
CA TYR A 119 20.92 -14.21 7.16
C TYR A 119 20.20 -13.55 8.36
N SER A 120 20.91 -13.36 9.48
CA SER A 120 20.36 -12.76 10.69
C SER A 120 19.76 -11.36 10.56
N TRP A 121 20.07 -10.61 9.50
CA TRP A 121 19.55 -9.27 9.23
C TRP A 121 18.34 -9.26 8.28
N THR A 122 18.10 -10.34 7.52
CA THR A 122 17.04 -10.38 6.51
C THR A 122 15.62 -10.32 7.07
N PRO A 123 15.30 -10.80 8.30
CA PRO A 123 14.03 -10.54 8.94
C PRO A 123 13.72 -9.05 9.07
N ILE A 124 14.73 -8.24 9.41
CA ILE A 124 14.58 -6.77 9.53
C ILE A 124 14.22 -6.17 8.18
N LEU A 125 14.82 -6.64 7.09
CA LEU A 125 14.48 -6.20 5.74
C LEU A 125 13.02 -6.48 5.40
N VAL A 126 12.57 -7.73 5.57
CA VAL A 126 11.20 -8.15 5.21
C VAL A 126 10.17 -7.41 6.04
N VAL A 127 10.34 -7.40 7.37
CA VAL A 127 9.43 -6.69 8.29
C VAL A 127 9.43 -5.18 8.02
N GLY A 128 10.62 -4.60 7.81
CA GLY A 128 10.77 -3.17 7.52
C GLY A 128 10.04 -2.74 6.25
N VAL A 129 10.14 -3.53 5.20
CA VAL A 129 9.43 -3.29 3.92
C VAL A 129 7.91 -3.34 4.14
N LEU A 130 7.39 -4.35 4.84
CA LEU A 130 5.96 -4.43 5.15
C LEU A 130 5.47 -3.28 6.01
N LEU A 131 6.21 -2.91 7.06
CA LEU A 131 5.85 -1.79 7.94
C LEU A 131 5.84 -0.45 7.19
N LEU A 132 6.77 -0.22 6.25
CA LEU A 132 6.74 0.97 5.40
C LEU A 132 5.48 1.03 4.53
N ALA A 133 5.06 -0.10 3.96
CA ALA A 133 3.79 -0.17 3.22
C ALA A 133 2.58 0.12 4.12
N CYS A 134 2.57 -0.41 5.35
CA CYS A 134 1.53 -0.11 6.34
C CYS A 134 1.48 1.40 6.66
N VAL A 135 2.64 2.05 6.87
CA VAL A 135 2.72 3.49 7.09
C VAL A 135 2.15 4.26 5.91
N GLY A 136 2.49 3.88 4.67
CA GLY A 136 1.92 4.48 3.47
C GLY A 136 0.39 4.40 3.43
N ASN A 137 -0.17 3.22 3.77
CA ASN A 137 -1.62 3.04 3.84
C ASN A 137 -2.27 3.87 4.96
N ILE A 138 -1.66 3.93 6.15
CA ILE A 138 -2.13 4.79 7.26
C ILE A 138 -2.16 6.25 6.82
N MET A 139 -1.10 6.73 6.17
CA MET A 139 -1.05 8.09 5.64
C MET A 139 -2.15 8.36 4.63
N MET A 140 -2.42 7.43 3.71
CA MET A 140 -3.57 7.52 2.80
C MET A 140 -4.89 7.63 3.58
N GLY A 141 -5.07 6.81 4.61
CA GLY A 141 -6.25 6.84 5.48
C GLY A 141 -6.43 8.18 6.20
N LEU A 142 -5.36 8.76 6.71
CA LEU A 142 -5.38 10.08 7.38
C LEU A 142 -5.76 11.20 6.41
N LEU A 143 -5.20 11.20 5.20
CA LEU A 143 -5.57 12.17 4.16
C LEU A 143 -7.03 12.02 3.73
N ALA A 144 -7.50 10.77 3.58
CA ALA A 144 -8.89 10.49 3.23
C ALA A 144 -9.86 10.86 4.35
N TYR A 145 -9.47 10.65 5.60
CA TYR A 145 -10.26 11.04 6.77
C TYR A 145 -10.45 12.56 6.82
N SER A 146 -9.37 13.33 6.63
CA SER A 146 -9.49 14.80 6.55
C SER A 146 -10.38 15.24 5.41
N ALA A 147 -10.20 14.66 4.22
CA ALA A 147 -11.05 14.94 3.07
C ALA A 147 -12.53 14.61 3.34
N TYR A 148 -12.80 13.53 4.10
CA TYR A 148 -14.15 13.17 4.51
C TYR A 148 -14.75 14.17 5.50
N VAL A 149 -13.98 14.58 6.52
CA VAL A 149 -14.42 15.56 7.54
C VAL A 149 -14.64 16.94 6.94
N ASP A 150 -13.79 17.34 5.99
CA ASP A 150 -13.89 18.63 5.28
C ASP A 150 -14.94 18.61 4.14
N GLU A 151 -15.72 17.53 4.03
CA GLU A 151 -16.76 17.34 3.01
C GLU A 151 -16.24 17.49 1.58
N VAL A 152 -14.94 17.20 1.35
CA VAL A 152 -14.33 17.25 0.03
C VAL A 152 -14.99 16.18 -0.87
N PRO A 153 -15.42 16.51 -2.09
CA PRO A 153 -16.05 15.56 -3.00
C PRO A 153 -15.18 14.30 -3.19
N GLY A 154 -15.75 13.13 -2.89
CA GLY A 154 -15.02 11.86 -2.97
C GLY A 154 -14.26 11.43 -1.71
N GLY A 155 -14.17 12.26 -0.66
CA GLY A 155 -13.48 11.94 0.59
C GLY A 155 -13.96 10.62 1.22
N LYS A 156 -15.29 10.37 1.23
CA LYS A 156 -15.87 9.10 1.71
C LYS A 156 -15.39 7.88 0.89
N ARG A 157 -15.25 8.02 -0.43
CA ARG A 157 -14.77 6.93 -1.30
C ARG A 157 -13.29 6.66 -1.05
N MET A 158 -12.49 7.70 -0.89
CA MET A 158 -11.08 7.58 -0.53
C MET A 158 -10.92 6.88 0.83
N LEU A 159 -11.70 7.28 1.82
CA LEU A 159 -11.66 6.67 3.15
C LEU A 159 -12.03 5.18 3.10
N LEU A 160 -13.11 4.83 2.40
CA LEU A 160 -13.49 3.43 2.19
C LEU A 160 -12.38 2.66 1.47
N GLY A 161 -11.80 3.23 0.41
CA GLY A 161 -10.71 2.61 -0.34
C GLY A 161 -9.49 2.33 0.53
N SER A 162 -9.09 3.30 1.40
CA SER A 162 -7.96 3.10 2.31
C SER A 162 -8.24 2.06 3.41
N ILE A 163 -9.48 1.94 3.88
CA ILE A 163 -9.90 0.92 4.85
C ILE A 163 -9.82 -0.47 4.22
N LEU A 164 -10.37 -0.65 3.02
CA LEU A 164 -10.32 -1.93 2.30
C LEU A 164 -8.87 -2.38 2.03
N LEU A 165 -8.01 -1.44 1.63
CA LEU A 165 -6.59 -1.70 1.49
C LEU A 165 -5.95 -2.05 2.83
N GLY A 166 -6.30 -1.35 3.91
CA GLY A 166 -5.74 -1.53 5.25
C GLY A 166 -6.05 -2.88 5.87
N ILE A 167 -7.18 -3.49 5.55
CA ILE A 167 -7.50 -4.84 6.00
C ILE A 167 -6.43 -5.83 5.53
N GLN A 168 -6.03 -5.78 4.27
CA GLN A 168 -4.94 -6.63 3.79
C GLN A 168 -3.58 -6.12 4.28
N CYS A 169 -3.23 -4.89 3.95
CA CYS A 169 -1.89 -4.36 4.16
C CYS A 169 -1.48 -4.30 5.64
N ILE A 170 -2.42 -3.90 6.54
CA ILE A 170 -2.09 -3.74 7.96
C ILE A 170 -2.42 -5.00 8.75
N LEU A 171 -3.66 -5.55 8.63
CA LEU A 171 -4.05 -6.66 9.48
C LEU A 171 -3.46 -7.98 9.00
N PHE A 172 -3.55 -8.30 7.70
CA PHE A 172 -3.05 -9.58 7.21
C PHE A 172 -1.53 -9.56 6.96
N ASP A 173 -1.00 -8.59 6.23
CA ASP A 173 0.44 -8.57 5.90
C ASP A 173 1.26 -8.00 7.05
N GLY A 174 0.88 -6.84 7.57
CA GLY A 174 1.65 -6.14 8.60
C GLY A 174 1.62 -6.81 9.98
N ILE A 175 0.53 -7.48 10.35
CA ILE A 175 0.38 -8.08 11.68
C ILE A 175 0.33 -9.61 11.58
N TYR A 176 -0.70 -10.16 10.93
CA TYR A 176 -0.97 -11.59 10.99
C TYR A 176 0.13 -12.43 10.36
N TRP A 177 0.59 -12.07 9.17
CA TRP A 177 1.67 -12.74 8.47
C TRP A 177 2.98 -12.68 9.27
N ASN A 178 3.35 -11.50 9.79
CA ASN A 178 4.55 -11.36 10.62
C ASN A 178 4.52 -12.21 11.91
N LEU A 179 3.35 -12.36 12.53
CA LEU A 179 3.20 -13.20 13.74
C LEU A 179 3.26 -14.70 13.43
N LYS A 180 2.98 -15.10 12.20
CA LYS A 180 2.94 -16.51 11.77
C LYS A 180 4.21 -16.95 11.07
N PHE A 181 5.00 -16.02 10.55
CA PHE A 181 6.22 -16.34 9.85
C PHE A 181 7.25 -16.96 10.80
N PRO A 182 7.90 -18.06 10.45
CA PRO A 182 8.89 -18.74 11.27
C PRO A 182 10.26 -18.03 11.17
N TRP A 183 10.40 -16.92 11.88
CA TRP A 183 11.65 -16.13 11.91
C TRP A 183 12.80 -16.90 12.52
#